data_a431a2fc1fc6cad0a495fcfcb701ea4a
#
_entry.id   a431a2fc1fc6cad0a495fcfcb701ea4a
#
_cell.length_a   1.000
_cell.length_b   1.000
_cell.length_c   1.000
_cell.angle_alpha   90.00
_cell.angle_beta   90.00
_cell.angle_gamma   90.00
#
_symmetry.space_group_name_H-M   'P 1'
#
loop_
_entity.id
_entity.type
_entity.pdbx_description
1 polymer ?
#
loop_
_entity_poly.entity_id
_entity_poly.type
_entity_poly.pdbx_seq_one_letter_code
_entity_poly.pdbx_strand_id
1 'polypeptide(L)'
;RGLGDVYKRQEIKRPLFLLTYSELRAKEILEDLTFFTKDCAYYPAKDILFYSADVHSMEMNRQRFLVLERLFKGETPIIVASAEALLDKYPPKEIFAAFRLTLRTGEIVEIAELTRKLVRMGYERTELVESPGQFSLRGGILDIWSLTAEDAVRIEFWDDEIDSIRSMDAQSP
;
A
#
# COMPACT_ATOMS: atom_id res chain seq x y z
N ARG A 1 -25.70 15.19 -6.75
CA ARG A 1 -24.38 15.76 -6.36
C ARG A 1 -23.19 15.00 -6.95
N GLY A 2 -23.20 13.66 -7.00
CA GLY A 2 -22.04 12.85 -7.43
C GLY A 2 -21.55 13.07 -8.88
N LEU A 3 -22.43 13.25 -9.85
CA LEU A 3 -22.04 13.49 -11.25
C LEU A 3 -21.28 14.81 -11.43
N GLY A 4 -21.68 15.88 -10.73
CA GLY A 4 -21.01 17.17 -10.82
C GLY A 4 -19.55 17.14 -10.36
N ASP A 5 -19.23 16.30 -9.38
CA ASP A 5 -17.88 16.18 -8.83
C ASP A 5 -16.95 15.38 -9.75
N VAL A 6 -17.48 14.38 -10.47
CA VAL A 6 -16.74 13.62 -11.50
C VAL A 6 -16.39 14.52 -12.68
N TYR A 7 -17.31 15.35 -13.16
CA TYR A 7 -17.04 16.30 -14.24
C TYR A 7 -16.02 17.37 -13.84
N LYS A 8 -16.13 17.95 -12.65
CA LYS A 8 -15.16 18.93 -12.15
C LYS A 8 -13.73 18.38 -12.12
N ARG A 9 -13.55 17.11 -11.72
CA ARG A 9 -12.23 16.48 -11.73
C ARG A 9 -11.62 16.41 -13.12
N GLN A 10 -12.42 16.03 -14.13
CA GLN A 10 -11.95 15.92 -15.52
C GLN A 10 -11.47 17.27 -16.08
N GLU A 11 -12.11 18.37 -15.69
CA GLU A 11 -11.70 19.71 -16.07
C GLU A 11 -10.44 20.19 -15.35
N ILE A 12 -10.31 19.89 -14.06
CA ILE A 12 -9.25 20.46 -13.21
C ILE A 12 -7.95 19.67 -13.31
N LYS A 13 -7.99 18.39 -13.71
CA LYS A 13 -6.83 17.47 -13.77
C LYS A 13 -6.02 17.44 -12.46
N ARG A 14 -6.72 17.46 -11.33
CA ARG A 14 -6.16 17.39 -9.98
C ARG A 14 -6.93 16.34 -9.17
N PRO A 15 -6.31 15.71 -8.16
CA PRO A 15 -7.05 14.86 -7.23
C PRO A 15 -8.15 15.67 -6.53
N LEU A 16 -9.31 15.06 -6.35
CA LEU A 16 -10.43 15.66 -5.64
C LEU A 16 -10.61 14.98 -4.30
N PHE A 17 -10.62 15.74 -3.21
CA PHE A 17 -10.93 15.25 -1.88
C PHE A 17 -12.37 15.58 -1.52
N LEU A 18 -13.17 14.55 -1.23
CA LEU A 18 -14.51 14.65 -0.66
C LEU A 18 -14.42 14.34 0.84
N LEU A 19 -14.57 15.38 1.64
CA LEU A 19 -14.50 15.26 3.10
C LEU A 19 -15.88 15.13 3.70
N THR A 20 -16.02 14.18 4.61
CA THR A 20 -17.24 13.92 5.37
C THR A 20 -16.99 14.05 6.87
N TYR A 21 -18.06 14.08 7.64
CA TYR A 21 -18.00 14.15 9.11
C TYR A 21 -17.80 12.79 9.79
N SER A 22 -17.95 11.67 9.07
CA SER A 22 -17.78 10.33 9.64
C SER A 22 -17.28 9.32 8.61
N GLU A 23 -16.64 8.26 9.09
CA GLU A 23 -16.16 7.11 8.30
C GLU A 23 -17.33 6.39 7.59
N LEU A 24 -18.46 6.22 8.29
CA LEU A 24 -19.65 5.59 7.71
C LEU A 24 -20.14 6.37 6.47
N ARG A 25 -20.23 7.70 6.61
CA ARG A 25 -20.67 8.56 5.50
C ARG A 25 -19.67 8.57 4.36
N ALA A 26 -18.37 8.45 4.65
CA ALA A 26 -17.34 8.32 3.63
C ALA A 26 -17.53 7.05 2.79
N LYS A 27 -17.80 5.92 3.44
CA LYS A 27 -18.05 4.64 2.76
C LYS A 27 -19.31 4.68 1.89
N GLU A 28 -20.43 5.22 2.39
CA GLU A 28 -21.66 5.40 1.60
C GLU A 28 -21.41 6.24 0.34
N ILE A 29 -20.69 7.36 0.47
CA ILE A 29 -20.37 8.21 -0.68
C ILE A 29 -19.45 7.49 -1.66
N LEU A 30 -18.49 6.71 -1.18
CA LEU A 30 -17.62 5.91 -2.03
C LEU A 30 -18.45 4.90 -2.84
N GLU A 31 -19.36 4.17 -2.20
CA GLU A 31 -20.26 3.22 -2.87
C GLU A 31 -21.05 3.92 -3.97
N ASP A 32 -21.67 5.07 -3.67
CA ASP A 32 -22.39 5.86 -4.67
C ASP A 32 -21.48 6.27 -5.85
N LEU A 33 -20.24 6.69 -5.57
CA LEU A 33 -19.29 7.11 -6.59
C LEU A 33 -18.83 5.97 -7.50
N THR A 34 -18.73 4.74 -7.00
CA THR A 34 -18.32 3.58 -7.79
C THR A 34 -19.24 3.27 -8.96
N PHE A 35 -20.52 3.70 -8.88
CA PHE A 35 -21.47 3.61 -10.00
C PHE A 35 -21.12 4.56 -11.16
N PHE A 36 -20.42 5.65 -10.88
CA PHE A 36 -20.11 6.69 -11.88
C PHE A 36 -18.67 6.65 -12.36
N THR A 37 -17.74 6.18 -11.51
CA THR A 37 -16.32 6.11 -11.84
C THR A 37 -15.62 5.02 -11.03
N LYS A 38 -14.69 4.33 -11.68
CA LYS A 38 -13.78 3.41 -10.99
C LYS A 38 -12.55 4.12 -10.38
N ASP A 39 -12.36 5.40 -10.73
CA ASP A 39 -11.21 6.17 -10.30
C ASP A 39 -11.51 6.95 -9.00
N CYS A 40 -12.03 6.24 -8.04
CA CYS A 40 -12.27 6.72 -6.68
C CYS A 40 -11.54 5.81 -5.68
N ALA A 41 -11.23 6.35 -4.53
CA ALA A 41 -10.53 5.64 -3.46
C ALA A 41 -10.99 6.12 -2.09
N TYR A 42 -11.03 5.20 -1.14
CA TYR A 42 -11.29 5.49 0.26
C TYR A 42 -9.99 5.72 1.01
N TYR A 43 -9.95 6.78 1.81
CA TYR A 43 -8.85 7.10 2.69
C TYR A 43 -9.33 7.02 4.14
N PRO A 44 -9.11 5.89 4.84
CA PRO A 44 -9.64 5.67 6.18
C PRO A 44 -8.91 6.48 7.25
N ALA A 45 -9.58 6.80 8.36
CA ALA A 45 -8.92 7.25 9.58
C ALA A 45 -8.08 6.12 10.19
N LYS A 46 -7.05 6.47 10.97
CA LYS A 46 -6.33 5.48 11.78
C LYS A 46 -7.22 5.03 12.93
N ASP A 47 -7.18 3.74 13.20
CA ASP A 47 -7.77 3.23 14.43
C ASP A 47 -6.90 3.66 15.63
N ILE A 48 -7.52 4.39 16.57
CA ILE A 48 -6.83 4.91 17.77
C ILE A 48 -6.65 3.80 18.83
N LEU A 49 -7.21 2.62 18.63
CA LEU A 49 -7.09 1.50 19.54
C LEU A 49 -5.70 0.84 19.41
N PHE A 50 -4.78 1.36 20.15
CA PHE A 50 -3.32 1.18 20.12
C PHE A 50 -2.78 -0.22 20.47
N TYR A 51 -3.58 -1.28 20.63
CA TYR A 51 -3.11 -2.51 21.25
C TYR A 51 -3.37 -3.82 20.53
N SER A 52 -3.89 -3.80 19.34
CA SER A 52 -3.92 -5.03 18.53
C SER A 52 -3.24 -4.79 17.19
N ALA A 53 -2.19 -5.57 16.93
CA ALA A 53 -1.69 -5.82 15.59
C ALA A 53 -2.74 -6.64 14.82
N ASP A 54 -3.94 -6.07 14.70
CA ASP A 54 -5.09 -6.74 14.12
C ASP A 54 -5.01 -6.60 12.60
N VAL A 55 -5.39 -7.64 11.89
CA VAL A 55 -5.54 -7.71 10.43
C VAL A 55 -6.30 -6.47 9.89
N HIS A 56 -7.24 -5.94 10.67
CA HIS A 56 -8.01 -4.74 10.33
C HIS A 56 -7.15 -3.46 10.29
N SER A 57 -6.24 -3.29 11.23
CA SER A 57 -5.31 -2.13 11.25
C SER A 57 -4.33 -2.18 10.07
N MET A 58 -3.88 -3.38 9.69
CA MET A 58 -3.00 -3.57 8.53
C MET A 58 -3.72 -3.22 7.22
N GLU A 59 -4.98 -3.65 7.05
CA GLU A 59 -5.76 -3.33 5.85
C GLU A 59 -6.04 -1.82 5.72
N MET A 60 -6.37 -1.13 6.81
CA MET A 60 -6.54 0.33 6.79
C MET A 60 -5.24 1.06 6.41
N ASN A 61 -4.11 0.63 6.96
CA ASN A 61 -2.81 1.19 6.60
C ASN A 61 -2.47 0.92 5.12
N ARG A 62 -2.77 -0.27 4.62
CA ARG A 62 -2.64 -0.63 3.21
C ARG A 62 -3.46 0.28 2.31
N GLN A 63 -4.73 0.51 2.61
CA GLN A 63 -5.61 1.40 1.84
C GLN A 63 -5.08 2.84 1.81
N ARG A 64 -4.64 3.37 2.95
CA ARG A 64 -4.01 4.69 3.04
C ARG A 64 -2.76 4.77 2.17
N PHE A 65 -1.92 3.75 2.24
CA PHE A 65 -0.67 3.69 1.48
C PHE A 65 -0.92 3.68 -0.04
N LEU A 66 -1.90 2.90 -0.50
CA LEU A 66 -2.30 2.83 -1.91
C LEU A 66 -2.76 4.20 -2.44
N VAL A 67 -3.56 4.93 -1.66
CA VAL A 67 -4.00 6.28 -2.03
C VAL A 67 -2.82 7.23 -2.15
N LEU A 68 -1.89 7.22 -1.18
CA LEU A 68 -0.69 8.06 -1.20
C LEU A 68 0.21 7.71 -2.39
N GLU A 69 0.40 6.43 -2.68
CA GLU A 69 1.18 5.98 -3.83
C GLU A 69 0.61 6.52 -5.14
N ARG A 70 -0.70 6.45 -5.34
CA ARG A 70 -1.40 7.00 -6.51
C ARG A 70 -1.14 8.51 -6.63
N LEU A 71 -1.27 9.25 -5.53
CA LEU A 71 -0.99 10.68 -5.52
C LEU A 71 0.46 11.02 -5.86
N PHE A 72 1.42 10.25 -5.34
CA PHE A 72 2.85 10.46 -5.64
C PHE A 72 3.22 10.08 -7.06
N LYS A 73 2.49 9.18 -7.70
CA LYS A 73 2.59 8.89 -9.14
C LYS A 73 1.97 9.98 -10.01
N GLY A 74 1.32 10.98 -9.42
CA GLY A 74 0.65 12.06 -10.14
C GLY A 74 -0.72 11.69 -10.68
N GLU A 75 -1.30 10.58 -10.21
CA GLU A 75 -2.69 10.23 -10.51
C GLU A 75 -3.65 11.23 -9.86
N THR A 76 -4.83 11.33 -10.44
CA THR A 76 -5.84 12.31 -9.99
C THR A 76 -7.15 11.64 -9.58
N PRO A 77 -7.14 10.73 -8.58
CA PRO A 77 -8.35 10.05 -8.13
C PRO A 77 -9.33 10.99 -7.41
N ILE A 78 -10.58 10.55 -7.28
CA ILE A 78 -11.51 11.09 -6.29
C ILE A 78 -11.26 10.34 -4.98
N ILE A 79 -10.84 11.06 -3.95
CA ILE A 79 -10.53 10.49 -2.63
C ILE A 79 -11.65 10.87 -1.68
N VAL A 80 -12.28 9.86 -1.07
CA VAL A 80 -13.29 10.07 -0.04
C VAL A 80 -12.69 9.77 1.32
N ALA A 81 -12.83 10.71 2.26
CA ALA A 81 -12.26 10.59 3.60
C ALA A 81 -13.16 11.24 4.64
N SER A 82 -13.06 10.81 5.88
CA SER A 82 -13.57 11.59 7.01
C SER A 82 -12.59 12.73 7.36
N ALA A 83 -13.08 13.75 8.03
CA ALA A 83 -12.22 14.84 8.53
C ALA A 83 -11.16 14.31 9.50
N GLU A 84 -11.48 13.28 10.28
CA GLU A 84 -10.58 12.62 11.21
C GLU A 84 -9.38 11.98 10.49
N ALA A 85 -9.61 11.37 9.32
CA ALA A 85 -8.56 10.73 8.53
C ALA A 85 -7.42 11.67 8.13
N LEU A 86 -7.67 12.98 8.08
CA LEU A 86 -6.67 13.99 7.70
C LEU A 86 -5.91 14.59 8.88
N LEU A 87 -6.22 14.22 10.11
CA LEU A 87 -5.53 14.76 11.30
C LEU A 87 -4.13 14.19 11.49
N ASP A 88 -3.82 13.08 10.83
CA ASP A 88 -2.52 12.44 10.93
C ASP A 88 -1.43 13.18 10.16
N LYS A 89 -0.25 13.23 10.78
CA LYS A 89 0.95 13.71 10.11
C LYS A 89 1.59 12.57 9.30
N TYR A 90 1.96 12.88 8.07
CA TYR A 90 2.70 11.97 7.20
C TYR A 90 4.13 12.44 7.00
N PRO A 91 5.05 11.50 6.76
CA PRO A 91 6.39 11.87 6.37
C PRO A 91 6.36 12.60 5.01
N PRO A 92 7.31 13.53 4.78
CA PRO A 92 7.49 14.17 3.50
C PRO A 92 7.63 13.16 2.35
N LYS A 93 7.30 13.58 1.13
CA LYS A 93 7.34 12.74 -0.08
C LYS A 93 8.71 12.06 -0.27
N GLU A 94 9.78 12.76 0.06
CA GLU A 94 11.16 12.27 -0.05
C GLU A 94 11.43 11.09 0.88
N ILE A 95 10.91 11.14 2.09
CA ILE A 95 11.00 10.04 3.05
C ILE A 95 10.16 8.86 2.58
N PHE A 96 8.95 9.13 2.08
CA PHE A 96 8.08 8.09 1.52
C PHE A 96 8.75 7.39 0.32
N ALA A 97 9.42 8.14 -0.57
CA ALA A 97 10.16 7.57 -1.69
C ALA A 97 11.35 6.69 -1.25
N ALA A 98 12.00 7.01 -0.12
CA ALA A 98 13.10 6.21 0.43
C ALA A 98 12.64 4.82 0.95
N PHE A 99 11.34 4.67 1.25
CA PHE A 99 10.73 3.38 1.61
C PHE A 99 10.26 2.57 0.40
N ARG A 100 10.58 3.01 -0.82
CA ARG A 100 10.33 2.24 -2.03
C ARG A 100 11.51 1.34 -2.35
N LEU A 101 11.20 0.07 -2.59
CA LEU A 101 12.15 -0.94 -3.05
C LEU A 101 11.76 -1.36 -4.47
N THR A 102 12.72 -1.33 -5.38
CA THR A 102 12.54 -1.86 -6.74
C THR A 102 13.66 -2.88 -6.95
N LEU A 103 13.29 -4.09 -7.30
CA LEU A 103 14.20 -5.20 -7.57
C LEU A 103 13.96 -5.70 -8.99
N ARG A 104 15.03 -6.13 -9.66
CA ARG A 104 14.97 -6.65 -11.03
C ARG A 104 15.82 -7.91 -11.15
N THR A 105 15.38 -8.84 -11.96
CA THR A 105 16.18 -10.01 -12.34
C THR A 105 17.50 -9.58 -12.97
N GLY A 106 18.61 -10.23 -12.59
CA GLY A 106 19.96 -9.90 -12.98
C GLY A 106 20.61 -8.76 -12.16
N GLU A 107 19.91 -8.21 -11.17
CA GLU A 107 20.45 -7.19 -10.26
C GLU A 107 21.27 -7.85 -9.16
N ILE A 108 22.44 -7.29 -8.87
CA ILE A 108 23.29 -7.74 -7.74
C ILE A 108 22.87 -6.97 -6.51
N VAL A 109 22.40 -7.69 -5.49
CA VAL A 109 21.88 -7.10 -4.25
C VAL A 109 22.37 -7.92 -3.06
N GLU A 110 23.14 -7.31 -2.18
CA GLU A 110 23.55 -7.96 -0.92
C GLU A 110 22.31 -8.31 -0.07
N ILE A 111 22.03 -9.61 0.09
CA ILE A 111 20.85 -10.13 0.78
C ILE A 111 20.75 -9.60 2.22
N ALA A 112 21.88 -9.47 2.92
CA ALA A 112 21.90 -8.97 4.29
C ALA A 112 21.53 -7.47 4.37
N GLU A 113 21.91 -6.67 3.37
CA GLU A 113 21.50 -5.27 3.30
C GLU A 113 20.01 -5.14 2.94
N LEU A 114 19.55 -5.95 1.98
CA LEU A 114 18.15 -5.99 1.59
C LEU A 114 17.23 -6.32 2.78
N THR A 115 17.57 -7.35 3.55
CA THR A 115 16.78 -7.75 4.73
C THR A 115 16.79 -6.68 5.82
N ARG A 116 17.95 -6.03 6.07
CA ARG A 116 18.01 -4.87 6.98
C ARG A 116 17.13 -3.71 6.53
N LYS A 117 17.09 -3.45 5.22
CA LYS A 117 16.21 -2.42 4.63
C LYS A 117 14.75 -2.77 4.80
N LEU A 118 14.34 -4.03 4.56
CA LEU A 118 12.97 -4.49 4.78
C LEU A 118 12.53 -4.28 6.24
N VAL A 119 13.35 -4.66 7.21
CA VAL A 119 13.05 -4.43 8.63
C VAL A 119 12.89 -2.93 8.93
N ARG A 120 13.75 -2.06 8.39
CA ARG A 120 13.64 -0.60 8.54
C ARG A 120 12.37 -0.05 7.88
N MET A 121 11.89 -0.69 6.82
CA MET A 121 10.62 -0.36 6.16
C MET A 121 9.39 -0.85 6.94
N GLY A 122 9.59 -1.56 8.04
CA GLY A 122 8.53 -2.06 8.90
C GLY A 122 8.01 -3.45 8.52
N TYR A 123 8.70 -4.17 7.63
CA TYR A 123 8.37 -5.57 7.35
C TYR A 123 8.75 -6.45 8.54
N GLU A 124 7.86 -7.37 8.86
CA GLU A 124 8.08 -8.40 9.86
C GLU A 124 8.78 -9.61 9.24
N ARG A 125 9.84 -10.08 9.89
CA ARG A 125 10.52 -11.32 9.47
C ARG A 125 9.83 -12.52 10.10
N THR A 126 9.37 -13.47 9.27
CA THR A 126 8.66 -14.68 9.67
C THR A 126 9.34 -15.93 9.09
N GLU A 127 8.97 -17.11 9.56
CA GLU A 127 9.40 -18.38 8.95
C GLU A 127 8.66 -18.66 7.64
N LEU A 128 7.37 -18.30 7.59
CA LEU A 128 6.52 -18.40 6.42
C LEU A 128 5.75 -17.08 6.23
N VAL A 129 5.63 -16.64 4.99
CA VAL A 129 4.86 -15.42 4.66
C VAL A 129 3.38 -15.79 4.52
N GLU A 130 2.55 -15.25 5.41
CA GLU A 130 1.12 -15.52 5.49
C GLU A 130 0.26 -14.28 5.29
N SER A 131 0.84 -13.09 5.41
CA SER A 131 0.12 -11.82 5.29
C SER A 131 0.98 -10.69 4.71
N PRO A 132 0.35 -9.64 4.13
CA PRO A 132 1.06 -8.44 3.67
C PRO A 132 1.90 -7.81 4.78
N GLY A 133 3.08 -7.30 4.42
CA GLY A 133 4.03 -6.71 5.37
C GLY A 133 4.99 -7.72 5.99
N GLN A 134 4.95 -8.98 5.59
CA GLN A 134 5.87 -10.02 6.04
C GLN A 134 6.90 -10.37 4.99
N PHE A 135 8.05 -10.87 5.43
CA PHE A 135 9.05 -11.51 4.60
C PHE A 135 9.71 -12.70 5.30
N SER A 136 10.15 -13.66 4.51
CA SER A 136 10.89 -14.85 4.95
C SER A 136 12.16 -15.00 4.11
N LEU A 137 13.28 -15.28 4.76
CA LEU A 137 14.54 -15.59 4.07
C LEU A 137 15.02 -16.98 4.49
N ARG A 138 15.14 -17.87 3.52
CA ARG A 138 15.59 -19.26 3.70
C ARG A 138 16.66 -19.58 2.65
N GLY A 139 17.91 -19.61 3.05
CA GLY A 139 19.02 -19.75 2.11
C GLY A 139 19.05 -18.58 1.12
N GLY A 140 19.07 -18.88 -0.17
CA GLY A 140 19.00 -17.89 -1.26
C GLY A 140 17.58 -17.57 -1.75
N ILE A 141 16.53 -17.85 -0.95
CA ILE A 141 15.15 -17.58 -1.31
C ILE A 141 14.56 -16.56 -0.38
N LEU A 142 14.10 -15.44 -0.93
CA LEU A 142 13.38 -14.38 -0.21
C LEU A 142 11.92 -14.38 -0.66
N ASP A 143 11.03 -14.73 0.25
CA ASP A 143 9.61 -14.57 0.09
C ASP A 143 9.21 -13.24 0.74
N ILE A 144 8.47 -12.39 0.04
CA ILE A 144 8.03 -11.09 0.53
C ILE A 144 6.60 -10.79 0.07
N TRP A 145 5.75 -10.33 0.99
CA TRP A 145 4.43 -9.82 0.65
C TRP A 145 4.36 -8.32 0.89
N SER A 146 4.37 -7.57 -0.20
CA SER A 146 4.24 -6.10 -0.13
C SER A 146 2.86 -5.70 0.39
N LEU A 147 2.80 -4.64 1.19
CA LEU A 147 1.53 -4.06 1.66
C LEU A 147 0.59 -3.64 0.52
N THR A 148 1.13 -3.40 -0.68
CA THR A 148 0.37 -2.92 -1.84
C THR A 148 0.10 -3.99 -2.89
N ALA A 149 0.68 -5.18 -2.74
CA ALA A 149 0.50 -6.29 -3.68
C ALA A 149 -0.68 -7.19 -3.28
N GLU A 150 -1.33 -7.78 -4.28
CA GLU A 150 -2.37 -8.78 -4.07
C GLU A 150 -1.77 -10.10 -3.61
N ASP A 151 -0.60 -10.47 -4.16
CA ASP A 151 0.10 -11.72 -3.90
C ASP A 151 1.49 -11.49 -3.31
N ALA A 152 1.98 -12.50 -2.61
CA ALA A 152 3.37 -12.57 -2.22
C ALA A 152 4.27 -12.82 -3.44
N VAL A 153 5.54 -12.44 -3.32
CA VAL A 153 6.54 -12.61 -4.37
C VAL A 153 7.70 -13.43 -3.82
N ARG A 154 8.12 -14.43 -4.57
CA ARG A 154 9.34 -15.20 -4.33
C ARG A 154 10.46 -14.68 -5.19
N ILE A 155 11.59 -14.38 -4.57
CA ILE A 155 12.83 -13.92 -5.20
C ILE A 155 13.89 -14.97 -4.92
N GLU A 156 14.45 -15.55 -5.97
CA GLU A 156 15.54 -16.52 -5.88
C GLU A 156 16.85 -15.83 -6.21
N PHE A 157 17.86 -16.08 -5.39
CA PHE A 157 19.19 -15.54 -5.55
C PHE A 157 20.18 -16.65 -5.91
N TRP A 158 21.06 -16.36 -6.84
CA TRP A 158 22.29 -17.09 -7.06
C TRP A 158 23.45 -16.25 -6.53
N ASP A 159 23.97 -16.61 -5.37
CA ASP A 159 24.85 -15.76 -4.56
C ASP A 159 24.14 -14.43 -4.24
N ASP A 160 24.64 -13.29 -4.71
CA ASP A 160 24.01 -11.97 -4.54
C ASP A 160 23.24 -11.49 -5.79
N GLU A 161 23.15 -12.30 -6.85
CA GLU A 161 22.40 -11.95 -8.06
C GLU A 161 20.97 -12.46 -7.97
N ILE A 162 20.00 -11.62 -8.32
CA ILE A 162 18.59 -12.01 -8.44
C ILE A 162 18.42 -12.86 -9.70
N ASP A 163 18.26 -14.17 -9.54
CA ASP A 163 18.06 -15.13 -10.61
C ASP A 163 16.62 -15.10 -11.13
N SER A 164 15.63 -15.10 -10.22
CA SER A 164 14.22 -15.06 -10.60
C SER A 164 13.36 -14.28 -9.62
N ILE A 165 12.26 -13.71 -10.16
CA ILE A 165 11.20 -13.05 -9.38
C ILE A 165 9.87 -13.62 -9.87
N ARG A 166 9.09 -14.24 -8.95
CA ARG A 166 7.83 -14.91 -9.30
C ARG A 166 6.73 -14.55 -8.30
N SER A 167 5.49 -14.39 -8.80
CA SER A 167 4.32 -14.34 -7.91
C SER A 167 4.15 -15.69 -7.22
N MET A 168 3.72 -15.65 -5.98
CA MET A 168 3.55 -16.80 -5.10
C MET A 168 2.12 -16.81 -4.59
N ASP A 169 1.38 -17.87 -4.83
CA ASP A 169 0.12 -18.08 -4.15
C ASP A 169 0.42 -18.42 -2.68
N ALA A 170 0.08 -17.53 -1.76
CA ALA A 170 0.32 -17.73 -0.33
C ALA A 170 -0.48 -18.92 0.26
N GLN A 171 -1.43 -19.49 -0.52
CA GLN A 171 -2.22 -20.65 -0.12
C GLN A 171 -1.63 -21.98 -0.62
N SER A 172 -0.59 -21.93 -1.44
CA SER A 172 0.10 -23.13 -1.93
C SER A 172 1.56 -23.13 -1.48
N PRO A 173 1.96 -23.99 -0.52
CA PRO A 173 3.34 -24.06 -0.04
C PRO A 173 4.33 -24.55 -1.10
#